data_2a9bfade5bb06a09514ea1a102a4781d
#
_entry.id   2a9bfade5bb06a09514ea1a102a4781d
#
_cell.length_a   1.000
_cell.length_b   1.000
_cell.length_c   1.000
_cell.angle_alpha   90.00
_cell.angle_beta   90.00
_cell.angle_gamma   90.00
#
_symmetry.space_group_name_H-M   'P 1'
#
loop_
_entity.id
_entity.type
_entity.pdbx_description
1 polymer ?
#
loop_
_entity_poly.entity_id
_entity_poly.type
_entity_poly.pdbx_seq_one_letter_code
_entity_poly.pdbx_strand_id
1 'polypeptide(L)'
;MRIETKVEKFNEHLYLESGRLLEGFEIIYETYGQLNEDKSNVIVICHALSGSHHAAGRYADEVKAGWWDKFIGDGKAIDTTKYFVICSNNIGSSYGSTNPMSIDPSTKKEYRLKFPVLAISDIVKAQMKLYKRLGISNAVAVIGGRMGGMQALCYAIEHPT
;
A
#
# COMPACT_ATOMS: atom_id res chain seq x y z
N MET A 1 -2.19 -18.63 -7.45
CA MET A 1 -2.60 -17.34 -8.06
C MET A 1 -1.34 -16.65 -8.58
N ARG A 2 -1.35 -16.25 -9.85
CA ARG A 2 -0.23 -15.55 -10.50
C ARG A 2 -0.41 -14.04 -10.29
N ILE A 3 0.63 -13.34 -9.87
CA ILE A 3 0.55 -11.94 -9.42
C ILE A 3 1.49 -11.08 -10.25
N GLU A 4 1.08 -9.85 -10.49
CA GLU A 4 1.90 -8.80 -11.09
C GLU A 4 2.00 -7.61 -10.15
N THR A 5 3.21 -7.11 -10.00
CA THR A 5 3.47 -5.86 -9.28
C THR A 5 3.01 -4.67 -10.11
N LYS A 6 2.28 -3.77 -9.49
CA LYS A 6 1.79 -2.52 -10.09
C LYS A 6 2.50 -1.32 -9.47
N VAL A 7 2.64 -0.27 -10.26
CA VAL A 7 3.26 0.99 -9.85
C VAL A 7 2.31 2.13 -10.16
N GLU A 8 2.10 3.00 -9.20
CA GLU A 8 1.40 4.26 -9.41
C GLU A 8 2.31 5.44 -9.09
N LYS A 9 2.44 6.35 -10.05
CA LYS A 9 3.28 7.55 -9.93
C LYS A 9 2.41 8.77 -9.68
N PHE A 10 2.81 9.56 -8.69
CA PHE A 10 2.15 10.81 -8.31
C PHE A 10 3.11 11.97 -8.53
N ASN A 11 2.69 12.95 -9.35
CA ASN A 11 3.44 14.19 -9.58
C ASN A 11 3.04 15.30 -8.61
N GLU A 12 2.05 15.05 -7.76
CA GLU A 12 1.60 15.99 -6.74
C GLU A 12 2.47 15.93 -5.48
N HIS A 13 2.48 17.01 -4.72
CA HIS A 13 3.17 17.04 -3.44
C HIS A 13 2.41 16.24 -2.38
N LEU A 14 3.15 15.51 -1.56
CA LEU A 14 2.65 14.90 -0.34
C LEU A 14 3.15 15.72 0.86
N TYR A 15 2.24 16.43 1.52
CA TYR A 15 2.53 17.21 2.73
C TYR A 15 2.54 16.30 3.96
N LEU A 16 3.61 16.37 4.74
CA LEU A 16 3.89 15.45 5.85
C LEU A 16 3.64 16.11 7.20
N GLU A 17 3.38 15.30 8.22
CA GLU A 17 3.22 15.75 9.60
C GLU A 17 4.43 16.52 10.14
N SER A 18 5.62 16.20 9.65
CA SER A 18 6.85 16.92 9.99
C SER A 18 6.93 18.37 9.49
N GLY A 19 5.97 18.81 8.68
CA GLY A 19 6.01 20.09 7.97
C GLY A 19 6.84 20.06 6.67
N ARG A 20 7.51 18.95 6.37
CA ARG A 20 8.20 18.74 5.10
C ARG A 20 7.24 18.18 4.04
N LEU A 21 7.71 18.05 2.81
CA LEU A 21 6.94 17.47 1.73
C LEU A 21 7.80 16.54 0.86
N LEU A 22 7.14 15.62 0.16
CA LEU A 22 7.71 14.91 -0.98
C LEU A 22 7.19 15.56 -2.27
N GLU A 23 8.11 15.91 -3.17
CA GLU A 23 7.79 16.46 -4.49
C GLU A 23 7.50 15.35 -5.50
N GLY A 24 6.36 14.71 -5.36
CA GLY A 24 6.03 13.49 -6.07
C GLY A 24 6.50 12.23 -5.34
N PHE A 25 5.84 11.13 -5.63
CA PHE A 25 6.14 9.84 -5.02
C PHE A 25 5.55 8.71 -5.85
N GLU A 26 6.04 7.50 -5.61
CA GLU A 26 5.55 6.27 -6.23
C GLU A 26 5.07 5.30 -5.16
N ILE A 27 4.00 4.59 -5.47
CA ILE A 27 3.51 3.48 -4.65
C ILE A 27 3.52 2.21 -5.48
N ILE A 28 4.21 1.21 -4.96
CA ILE A 28 4.16 -0.16 -5.47
C ILE A 28 3.01 -0.88 -4.76
N TYR A 29 2.20 -1.64 -5.50
CA TYR A 29 1.08 -2.37 -4.91
C TYR A 29 0.72 -3.63 -5.70
N GLU A 30 -0.02 -4.50 -5.05
CA GLU A 30 -0.63 -5.68 -5.64
C GLU A 30 -2.12 -5.72 -5.34
N THR A 31 -2.86 -6.38 -6.23
CA THR A 31 -4.29 -6.61 -6.08
C THR A 31 -4.62 -8.08 -6.31
N TYR A 32 -5.62 -8.57 -5.59
CA TYR A 32 -6.09 -9.94 -5.65
C TYR A 32 -7.60 -9.96 -5.77
N GLY A 33 -8.14 -10.82 -6.63
CA GLY A 33 -9.57 -10.83 -6.93
C GLY A 33 -9.98 -9.71 -7.90
N GLN A 34 -11.28 -9.51 -8.04
CA GLN A 34 -11.84 -8.53 -8.98
C GLN A 34 -12.65 -7.45 -8.26
N LEU A 35 -12.42 -6.21 -8.65
CA LEU A 35 -13.21 -5.07 -8.20
C LEU A 35 -14.59 -5.12 -8.87
N ASN A 36 -15.66 -5.09 -8.08
CA ASN A 36 -17.02 -5.04 -8.61
C ASN A 36 -17.35 -3.65 -9.19
N GLU A 37 -18.46 -3.55 -9.92
CA GLU A 37 -18.83 -2.32 -10.65
C GLU A 37 -19.00 -1.11 -9.73
N ASP A 38 -19.64 -1.30 -8.56
CA ASP A 38 -19.87 -0.25 -7.56
C ASP A 38 -18.71 -0.07 -6.58
N LYS A 39 -17.62 -0.85 -6.76
CA LYS A 39 -16.40 -0.80 -5.94
C LYS A 39 -16.64 -0.98 -4.43
N SER A 40 -17.67 -1.75 -4.08
CA SER A 40 -18.07 -1.97 -2.69
C SER A 40 -17.40 -3.16 -2.00
N ASN A 41 -16.59 -3.94 -2.74
CA ASN A 41 -16.02 -5.21 -2.25
C ASN A 41 -14.53 -5.13 -1.90
N VAL A 42 -14.03 -3.97 -1.50
CA VAL A 42 -12.60 -3.73 -1.26
C VAL A 42 -12.19 -4.12 0.15
N ILE A 43 -11.11 -4.89 0.27
CA ILE A 43 -10.38 -5.13 1.53
C ILE A 43 -8.95 -4.58 1.37
N VAL A 44 -8.55 -3.73 2.30
CA VAL A 44 -7.20 -3.15 2.36
C VAL A 44 -6.35 -3.95 3.32
N ILE A 45 -5.18 -4.38 2.86
CA ILE A 45 -4.17 -5.06 3.69
C ILE A 45 -3.01 -4.09 3.93
N CYS A 46 -2.68 -3.88 5.20
CA CYS A 46 -1.57 -3.04 5.64
C CYS A 46 -0.45 -3.91 6.20
N HIS A 47 0.72 -3.87 5.56
CA HIS A 47 1.86 -4.68 6.00
C HIS A 47 2.63 -4.04 7.16
N ALA A 48 3.35 -4.88 7.91
CA ALA A 48 4.20 -4.47 9.02
C ALA A 48 5.50 -3.79 8.52
N LEU A 49 6.31 -3.25 9.43
CA LEU A 49 7.55 -2.52 9.12
C LEU A 49 8.48 -3.27 8.16
N SER A 50 8.69 -4.56 8.38
CA SER A 50 9.55 -5.41 7.55
C SER A 50 8.78 -6.20 6.48
N GLY A 51 7.50 -5.93 6.30
CA GLY A 51 6.67 -6.55 5.27
C GLY A 51 6.74 -5.84 3.93
N SER A 52 5.94 -6.31 2.99
CA SER A 52 5.84 -5.75 1.64
C SER A 52 4.42 -5.83 1.11
N HIS A 53 4.20 -5.25 -0.06
CA HIS A 53 2.96 -5.37 -0.83
C HIS A 53 2.65 -6.81 -1.29
N HIS A 54 3.66 -7.71 -1.31
CA HIS A 54 3.47 -9.10 -1.76
C HIS A 54 2.81 -9.94 -0.66
N ALA A 55 1.50 -9.74 -0.48
CA ALA A 55 0.74 -10.41 0.58
C ALA A 55 0.30 -11.83 0.19
N ALA A 56 -0.01 -12.10 -1.08
CA ALA A 56 -0.51 -13.41 -1.54
C ALA A 56 -0.04 -13.74 -2.96
N GLY A 57 -0.23 -15.02 -3.34
CA GLY A 57 0.14 -15.51 -4.65
C GLY A 57 1.65 -15.65 -4.86
N ARG A 58 2.05 -15.86 -6.10
CA ARG A 58 3.46 -16.06 -6.50
C ARG A 58 3.73 -15.34 -7.79
N TYR A 59 4.93 -14.76 -7.90
CA TYR A 59 5.46 -14.31 -9.19
C TYR A 59 5.79 -15.51 -10.10
N ALA A 60 5.89 -15.27 -11.40
CA ALA A 60 6.04 -16.33 -12.39
C ALA A 60 7.19 -17.31 -12.13
N ASP A 61 8.31 -16.80 -11.61
CA ASP A 61 9.58 -17.53 -11.46
C ASP A 61 9.94 -17.80 -10.00
N GLU A 62 9.01 -17.54 -9.04
CA GLU A 62 9.30 -17.70 -7.62
C GLU A 62 8.53 -18.86 -7.00
N VAL A 63 9.23 -19.62 -6.17
CA VAL A 63 8.65 -20.69 -5.36
C VAL A 63 7.93 -20.13 -4.12
N LYS A 64 8.41 -18.98 -3.62
CA LYS A 64 7.91 -18.35 -2.39
C LYS A 64 6.61 -17.58 -2.64
N ALA A 65 5.59 -17.92 -1.87
CA ALA A 65 4.33 -17.19 -1.87
C ALA A 65 4.39 -15.93 -1.00
N GLY A 66 3.42 -15.01 -1.21
CA GLY A 66 3.22 -13.85 -0.37
C GLY A 66 3.06 -14.21 1.11
N TRP A 67 3.39 -13.26 2.00
CA TRP A 67 3.49 -13.52 3.45
C TRP A 67 2.16 -13.90 4.12
N TRP A 68 1.01 -13.59 3.50
CA TRP A 68 -0.33 -13.98 3.95
C TRP A 68 -1.07 -14.90 2.97
N ASP A 69 -0.36 -15.56 2.09
CA ASP A 69 -0.94 -16.46 1.09
C ASP A 69 -1.87 -17.54 1.69
N LYS A 70 -1.60 -17.94 2.94
CA LYS A 70 -2.47 -18.91 3.64
C LYS A 70 -3.89 -18.38 3.89
N PHE A 71 -4.05 -17.08 4.01
CA PHE A 71 -5.32 -16.42 4.36
C PHE A 71 -6.01 -15.74 3.19
N ILE A 72 -5.27 -15.36 2.13
CA ILE A 72 -5.79 -14.63 0.97
C ILE A 72 -5.80 -15.55 -0.24
N GLY A 73 -6.98 -15.73 -0.85
CA GLY A 73 -7.17 -16.56 -2.04
C GLY A 73 -8.57 -17.12 -2.15
N ASP A 74 -8.83 -17.84 -3.23
CA ASP A 74 -10.14 -18.44 -3.50
C ASP A 74 -10.54 -19.41 -2.38
N GLY A 75 -11.68 -19.19 -1.76
CA GLY A 75 -12.22 -20.01 -0.67
C GLY A 75 -11.44 -19.91 0.66
N LYS A 76 -10.46 -19.01 0.76
CA LYS A 76 -9.71 -18.76 1.99
C LYS A 76 -10.46 -17.76 2.89
N ALA A 77 -9.89 -17.46 4.06
CA ALA A 77 -10.50 -16.53 5.02
C ALA A 77 -10.78 -15.15 4.42
N ILE A 78 -9.87 -14.67 3.59
CA ILE A 78 -10.06 -13.49 2.75
C ILE A 78 -10.26 -13.98 1.32
N ASP A 79 -11.53 -14.23 0.97
CA ASP A 79 -11.94 -14.92 -0.24
C ASP A 79 -11.90 -14.00 -1.46
N THR A 80 -10.93 -14.22 -2.35
CA THR A 80 -10.74 -13.44 -3.56
C THR A 80 -11.77 -13.70 -4.65
N THR A 81 -12.67 -14.68 -4.49
CA THR A 81 -13.84 -14.82 -5.35
C THR A 81 -14.92 -13.79 -5.05
N LYS A 82 -14.90 -13.21 -3.84
CA LYS A 82 -15.89 -12.23 -3.36
C LYS A 82 -15.31 -10.83 -3.23
N TYR A 83 -14.07 -10.73 -2.78
CA TYR A 83 -13.43 -9.48 -2.42
C TYR A 83 -12.30 -9.12 -3.38
N PHE A 84 -12.20 -7.84 -3.65
CA PHE A 84 -11.01 -7.22 -4.23
C PHE A 84 -10.09 -6.80 -3.10
N VAL A 85 -8.94 -7.45 -3.02
CA VAL A 85 -7.95 -7.21 -1.97
C VAL A 85 -6.82 -6.38 -2.54
N ILE A 86 -6.42 -5.33 -1.85
CA ILE A 86 -5.29 -4.48 -2.23
C ILE A 86 -4.28 -4.38 -1.09
N CYS A 87 -3.02 -4.56 -1.41
CA CYS A 87 -1.90 -4.36 -0.51
C CYS A 87 -0.87 -3.44 -1.16
N SER A 88 -0.67 -2.26 -0.61
CA SER A 88 0.33 -1.30 -1.07
C SER A 88 1.59 -1.37 -0.22
N ASN A 89 2.74 -1.17 -0.86
CA ASN A 89 4.00 -1.01 -0.17
C ASN A 89 4.07 0.38 0.47
N ASN A 90 4.35 0.43 1.77
CA ASN A 90 4.44 1.68 2.50
C ASN A 90 5.54 2.58 1.94
N ILE A 91 5.26 3.87 1.75
CA ILE A 91 6.33 4.84 1.50
C ILE A 91 7.33 4.81 2.65
N GLY A 92 8.61 5.02 2.35
CA GLY A 92 9.68 4.91 3.34
C GLY A 92 10.17 3.49 3.61
N SER A 93 9.51 2.44 3.07
CA SER A 93 9.91 1.04 3.25
C SER A 93 10.84 0.54 2.14
N SER A 94 11.22 -0.74 2.18
CA SER A 94 12.33 -1.28 1.38
C SER A 94 11.93 -1.90 0.04
N TYR A 95 10.65 -1.93 -0.35
CA TYR A 95 10.20 -2.77 -1.48
C TYR A 95 9.67 -1.98 -2.68
N GLY A 96 10.18 -0.78 -2.90
CA GLY A 96 10.05 -0.06 -4.15
C GLY A 96 9.17 1.19 -4.14
N SER A 97 8.25 1.35 -3.20
CA SER A 97 7.62 2.66 -2.99
C SER A 97 8.65 3.70 -2.60
N THR A 98 8.37 4.97 -2.86
CA THR A 98 9.33 6.06 -2.55
C THR A 98 9.91 5.91 -1.15
N ASN A 99 11.23 5.94 -1.06
CA ASN A 99 12.01 5.63 0.15
C ASN A 99 13.36 6.38 0.14
N PRO A 100 14.19 6.25 1.18
CA PRO A 100 15.50 6.91 1.25
C PRO A 100 16.45 6.67 0.07
N MET A 101 16.30 5.57 -0.67
CA MET A 101 17.12 5.27 -1.85
C MET A 101 16.51 5.83 -3.15
N SER A 102 15.32 6.40 -3.09
CA SER A 102 14.69 7.07 -4.24
C SER A 102 15.42 8.36 -4.58
N ILE A 103 15.32 8.79 -5.84
CA ILE A 103 15.92 10.03 -6.30
C ILE A 103 15.08 11.22 -5.85
N ASP A 104 15.70 12.16 -5.16
CA ASP A 104 15.13 13.45 -4.83
C ASP A 104 15.03 14.29 -6.10
N PRO A 105 13.83 14.72 -6.52
CA PRO A 105 13.65 15.50 -7.74
C PRO A 105 14.42 16.83 -7.74
N SER A 106 14.63 17.42 -6.57
CA SER A 106 15.30 18.72 -6.42
C SER A 106 16.82 18.62 -6.58
N THR A 107 17.43 17.56 -6.06
CA THR A 107 18.89 17.38 -6.06
C THR A 107 19.39 16.43 -7.14
N LYS A 108 18.50 15.63 -7.74
CA LYS A 108 18.81 14.55 -8.70
C LYS A 108 19.72 13.46 -8.13
N LYS A 109 19.76 13.32 -6.82
CA LYS A 109 20.52 12.32 -6.07
C LYS A 109 19.59 11.57 -5.12
N GLU A 110 20.01 10.41 -4.64
CA GLU A 110 19.27 9.67 -3.61
C GLU A 110 19.03 10.53 -2.35
N TYR A 111 17.83 10.42 -1.77
CA TYR A 111 17.51 11.14 -0.53
C TYR A 111 18.46 10.80 0.62
N ARG A 112 18.68 9.48 0.84
CA ARG A 112 19.47 8.96 1.96
C ARG A 112 18.98 9.55 3.29
N LEU A 113 19.89 10.10 4.09
CA LEU A 113 19.59 10.73 5.38
C LEU A 113 18.72 12.00 5.28
N LYS A 114 18.55 12.56 4.08
CA LYS A 114 17.67 13.71 3.84
C LYS A 114 16.21 13.31 3.60
N PHE A 115 15.93 12.02 3.51
CA PHE A 115 14.55 11.54 3.40
C PHE A 115 13.75 12.02 4.62
N PRO A 116 12.54 12.58 4.43
CA PRO A 116 11.79 13.12 5.54
C PRO A 116 11.32 12.03 6.49
N VAL A 117 11.22 12.35 7.77
CA VAL A 117 10.57 11.49 8.76
C VAL A 117 9.10 11.36 8.41
N LEU A 118 8.59 10.14 8.42
CA LEU A 118 7.21 9.81 8.13
C LEU A 118 6.47 9.37 9.40
N ALA A 119 5.28 9.91 9.59
CA ALA A 119 4.32 9.40 10.56
C ALA A 119 3.44 8.31 9.92
N ILE A 120 2.71 7.56 10.74
CA ILE A 120 1.72 6.57 10.25
C ILE A 120 0.65 7.26 9.40
N SER A 121 0.18 8.44 9.80
CA SER A 121 -0.77 9.26 9.04
C SER A 121 -0.24 9.64 7.65
N ASP A 122 1.06 9.88 7.48
CA ASP A 122 1.65 10.15 6.17
C ASP A 122 1.59 8.93 5.24
N ILE A 123 1.84 7.74 5.79
CA ILE A 123 1.72 6.48 5.06
C ILE A 123 0.28 6.26 4.61
N VAL A 124 -0.69 6.43 5.49
CA VAL A 124 -2.12 6.31 5.18
C VAL A 124 -2.55 7.37 4.17
N LYS A 125 -2.11 8.61 4.31
CA LYS A 125 -2.38 9.70 3.35
C LYS A 125 -1.92 9.35 1.93
N ALA A 126 -0.73 8.80 1.79
CA ALA A 126 -0.23 8.34 0.49
C ALA A 126 -1.10 7.20 -0.09
N GLN A 127 -1.47 6.23 0.73
CA GLN A 127 -2.35 5.12 0.34
C GLN A 127 -3.73 5.62 -0.09
N MET A 128 -4.31 6.58 0.63
CA MET A 128 -5.60 7.18 0.27
C MET A 128 -5.56 7.87 -1.10
N LYS A 129 -4.45 8.48 -1.46
CA LYS A 129 -4.27 9.04 -2.81
C LYS A 129 -4.27 7.93 -3.88
N LEU A 130 -3.65 6.79 -3.60
CA LEU A 130 -3.72 5.61 -4.48
C LEU A 130 -5.16 5.14 -4.65
N TYR A 131 -5.90 4.94 -3.57
CA TYR A 131 -7.28 4.44 -3.64
C TYR A 131 -8.19 5.40 -4.36
N LYS A 132 -8.06 6.70 -4.11
CA LYS A 132 -8.79 7.74 -4.86
C LYS A 132 -8.53 7.66 -6.36
N ARG A 133 -7.27 7.45 -6.78
CA ARG A 133 -6.93 7.30 -8.21
C ARG A 133 -7.51 6.04 -8.82
N LEU A 134 -7.65 4.96 -8.06
CA LEU A 134 -8.33 3.73 -8.47
C LEU A 134 -9.86 3.86 -8.42
N GLY A 135 -10.38 5.00 -7.96
CA GLY A 135 -11.81 5.27 -7.80
C GLY A 135 -12.44 4.49 -6.63
N ILE A 136 -11.64 4.08 -5.65
CA ILE A 136 -12.08 3.40 -4.43
C ILE A 136 -12.32 4.47 -3.36
N SER A 137 -13.57 4.53 -2.86
CA SER A 137 -13.96 5.47 -1.80
C SER A 137 -14.19 4.80 -0.45
N ASN A 138 -14.56 3.52 -0.45
CA ASN A 138 -14.89 2.76 0.77
C ASN A 138 -14.22 1.40 0.75
N ALA A 139 -13.93 0.87 1.93
CA ALA A 139 -13.47 -0.49 2.12
C ALA A 139 -14.39 -1.26 3.06
N VAL A 140 -14.60 -2.54 2.77
CA VAL A 140 -15.32 -3.47 3.68
C VAL A 140 -14.53 -3.65 4.98
N ALA A 141 -13.21 -3.72 4.85
CA ALA A 141 -12.30 -3.86 5.98
C ALA A 141 -10.92 -3.32 5.64
N VAL A 142 -10.23 -2.83 6.67
CA VAL A 142 -8.79 -2.54 6.66
C VAL A 142 -8.14 -3.45 7.69
N ILE A 143 -7.20 -4.28 7.26
CA ILE A 143 -6.62 -5.35 8.08
C ILE A 143 -5.09 -5.19 8.11
N GLY A 144 -4.53 -5.21 9.29
CA GLY A 144 -3.08 -5.16 9.45
C GLY A 144 -2.62 -5.59 10.83
N GLY A 145 -1.38 -6.04 10.92
CA GLY A 145 -0.73 -6.38 12.17
C GLY A 145 0.51 -5.51 12.42
N ARG A 146 0.90 -5.29 13.66
CA ARG A 146 2.05 -4.45 14.06
C ARG A 146 1.89 -3.03 13.53
N MET A 147 2.87 -2.51 12.80
CA MET A 147 2.75 -1.18 12.15
C MET A 147 1.58 -1.11 11.17
N GLY A 148 1.23 -2.22 10.50
CA GLY A 148 0.02 -2.33 9.69
C GLY A 148 -1.27 -2.18 10.53
N GLY A 149 -1.28 -2.66 11.77
CA GLY A 149 -2.37 -2.43 12.72
C GLY A 149 -2.50 -0.97 13.14
N MET A 150 -1.38 -0.26 13.30
CA MET A 150 -1.37 1.19 13.54
C MET A 150 -1.97 1.96 12.34
N GLN A 151 -1.66 1.52 11.11
CA GLN A 151 -2.27 2.07 9.90
C GLN A 151 -3.78 1.83 9.90
N ALA A 152 -4.25 0.61 10.22
CA ALA A 152 -5.67 0.30 10.28
C ALA A 152 -6.43 1.18 11.30
N LEU A 153 -5.84 1.45 12.46
CA LEU A 153 -6.38 2.40 13.43
C LEU A 153 -6.43 3.83 12.88
N CYS A 154 -5.37 4.25 12.19
CA CYS A 154 -5.31 5.57 11.55
C CYS A 154 -6.43 5.73 10.51
N TYR A 155 -6.68 4.71 9.68
CA TYR A 155 -7.84 4.70 8.77
C TYR A 155 -9.17 4.91 9.51
N ALA A 156 -9.38 4.19 10.61
CA ALA A 156 -10.62 4.29 11.38
C ALA A 156 -10.84 5.68 12.00
N ILE A 157 -9.76 6.37 12.35
CA ILE A 157 -9.82 7.70 12.97
C ILE A 157 -9.96 8.80 11.92
N GLU A 158 -9.16 8.77 10.87
CA GLU A 158 -9.07 9.84 9.87
C GLU A 158 -10.04 9.66 8.70
N HIS A 159 -10.47 8.42 8.43
CA HIS A 159 -11.31 8.05 7.30
C HIS A 159 -12.40 7.04 7.74
N PRO A 160 -13.31 7.43 8.64
CA PRO A 160 -14.27 6.49 9.25
C PRO A 160 -15.36 5.99 8.30
N THR A 161 -15.46 6.53 7.11
CA THR A 161 -16.46 6.12 6.09
C THR A 161 -15.83 5.91 4.73
#